data_c4085f90ebd12f5848aa0a38886c46b5
#
_entry.id   c4085f90ebd12f5848aa0a38886c46b5
#
_cell.length_a   1.000
_cell.length_b   1.000
_cell.length_c   1.000
_cell.angle_alpha   90.00
_cell.angle_beta   90.00
_cell.angle_gamma   90.00
#
_symmetry.space_group_name_H-M   'P 1'
#
loop_
_entity.id
_entity.type
_entity.pdbx_description
1 polymer ?
#
loop_
_entity_poly.entity_id
_entity_poly.type
_entity_poly.pdbx_seq_one_letter_code
_entity_poly.pdbx_strand_id
1 'polypeptide(L)' 'MAEQETTDEVDLGEKLEKLVEEIKEVMERRKERIAELRAEIDRIEQDNVGLENTIGELLKGF' A
#
# COMPACT_ATOMS: atom_id res chain seq x y z
N MET A 1 -0.43 6.61 -45.99
CA MET A 1 0.35 5.60 -45.21
C MET A 1 1.20 6.24 -44.14
N ALA A 2 1.98 7.28 -44.44
CA ALA A 2 2.76 7.99 -43.44
C ALA A 2 1.89 8.64 -42.35
N GLU A 3 0.70 9.12 -42.74
CA GLU A 3 -0.24 9.69 -41.78
C GLU A 3 -0.79 8.68 -40.80
N GLN A 4 -1.04 7.43 -41.25
CA GLN A 4 -1.48 6.35 -40.37
C GLN A 4 -0.40 5.95 -39.38
N GLU A 5 0.85 5.90 -39.81
CA GLU A 5 1.97 5.57 -38.93
C GLU A 5 2.14 6.64 -37.86
N THR A 6 2.02 7.93 -38.21
CA THR A 6 2.10 9.02 -37.27
C THR A 6 0.94 8.99 -36.26
N THR A 7 -0.27 8.66 -36.73
CA THR A 7 -1.44 8.53 -35.86
C THR A 7 -1.29 7.35 -34.91
N ASP A 8 -0.77 6.23 -35.39
CA ASP A 8 -0.52 5.04 -34.56
C ASP A 8 0.53 5.33 -33.47
N GLU A 9 1.56 6.12 -33.78
CA GLU A 9 2.57 6.52 -32.80
C GLU A 9 1.99 7.43 -31.71
N VAL A 10 1.14 8.36 -32.09
CA VAL A 10 0.45 9.26 -31.16
C VAL A 10 -0.50 8.45 -30.27
N ASP A 11 -1.29 7.55 -30.86
CA ASP A 11 -2.18 6.67 -30.12
C ASP A 11 -1.42 5.77 -29.14
N LEU A 12 -0.28 5.25 -29.57
CA LEU A 12 0.56 4.42 -28.71
C LEU A 12 1.11 5.23 -27.55
N GLY A 13 1.57 6.45 -27.82
CA GLY A 13 2.05 7.36 -26.78
C GLY A 13 0.99 7.67 -25.74
N GLU A 14 -0.24 7.94 -26.19
CA GLU A 14 -1.38 8.20 -25.30
C GLU A 14 -1.74 6.98 -24.47
N LYS A 15 -1.73 5.79 -25.07
CA LYS A 15 -1.97 4.55 -24.35
C LYS A 15 -0.91 4.28 -23.29
N LEU A 16 0.35 4.55 -23.62
CA LEU A 16 1.44 4.39 -22.67
C LEU A 16 1.32 5.36 -21.48
N GLU A 17 0.97 6.62 -21.75
CA GLU A 17 0.71 7.60 -20.70
C GLU A 17 -0.41 7.14 -19.77
N LYS A 18 -1.48 6.63 -20.35
CA LYS A 18 -2.63 6.10 -19.61
C LYS A 18 -2.23 4.93 -18.71
N LEU A 19 -1.45 4.02 -19.25
CA LEU A 19 -0.94 2.87 -18.49
C LEU A 19 -0.03 3.32 -17.34
N VAL A 20 0.84 4.31 -17.59
CA VAL A 20 1.70 4.87 -16.55
C VAL A 20 0.86 5.49 -15.44
N GLU A 21 -0.18 6.23 -15.77
CA GLU A 21 -1.08 6.82 -14.78
C GLU A 21 -1.79 5.75 -13.95
N GLU A 22 -2.27 4.69 -14.59
CA GLU A 22 -2.90 3.56 -13.90
C GLU A 22 -1.93 2.87 -12.94
N ILE A 23 -0.68 2.69 -13.35
CA ILE A 23 0.35 2.12 -12.47
C ILE A 23 0.61 3.02 -11.27
N LYS A 24 0.69 4.33 -11.47
CA LYS A 24 0.86 5.29 -10.38
C LYS A 24 -0.28 5.21 -9.38
N GLU A 25 -1.51 5.12 -9.85
CA GLU A 25 -2.70 4.97 -9.00
C GLU A 25 -2.63 3.69 -8.16
N VAL A 26 -2.23 2.58 -8.77
CA VAL A 26 -2.05 1.31 -8.06
C VAL A 26 -0.98 1.45 -6.99
N MET A 27 0.15 2.09 -7.30
CA MET A 27 1.22 2.32 -6.34
C MET A 27 0.76 3.16 -5.15
N GLU A 28 -0.02 4.21 -5.39
CA GLU A 28 -0.56 5.06 -4.33
C GLU A 28 -1.49 4.27 -3.40
N ARG A 29 -2.38 3.47 -3.97
CA ARG A 29 -3.28 2.62 -3.18
C ARG A 29 -2.50 1.60 -2.34
N ARG A 30 -1.43 1.05 -2.89
CA ARG A 30 -0.57 0.12 -2.16
C ARG A 30 0.16 0.80 -1.01
N LYS A 31 0.63 2.02 -1.21
CA LYS A 31 1.26 2.81 -0.13
C LYS A 31 0.28 3.08 1.00
N GLU A 32 -0.96 3.43 0.69
CA GLU A 32 -2.01 3.62 1.68
C GLU A 32 -2.28 2.32 2.44
N ARG A 33 -2.34 1.21 1.74
CA ARG A 33 -2.54 -0.11 2.36
C ARG A 33 -1.38 -0.48 3.29
N ILE A 34 -0.16 -0.19 2.87
CA ILE A 34 1.02 -0.41 3.72
C ILE A 34 0.92 0.41 5.01
N ALA A 35 0.52 1.67 4.91
CA ALA A 35 0.34 2.53 6.06
C ALA A 35 -0.72 1.98 7.02
N GLU A 36 -1.86 1.50 6.49
CA GLU A 36 -2.91 0.86 7.29
C GLU A 36 -2.40 -0.39 7.99
N LEU A 37 -1.66 -1.24 7.28
CA LEU A 37 -1.10 -2.46 7.84
C LEU A 37 -0.08 -2.17 8.93
N ARG A 38 0.75 -1.13 8.76
CA ARG A 38 1.70 -0.71 9.79
C ARG A 38 1.00 -0.23 11.05
N ALA A 39 -0.08 0.54 10.90
CA ALA A 39 -0.88 0.99 12.02
C ALA A 39 -1.52 -0.21 12.75
N GLU A 40 -1.98 -1.19 12.00
CA GLU A 40 -2.55 -2.41 12.54
C GLU A 40 -1.51 -3.23 13.33
N ILE A 41 -0.30 -3.36 12.78
CA ILE A 41 0.81 -4.03 13.46
C ILE A 41 1.15 -3.32 14.77
N ASP A 42 1.27 -1.99 14.76
CA ASP A 42 1.56 -1.20 15.95
C ASP A 42 0.51 -1.43 17.04
N ARG A 43 -0.77 -1.49 16.67
CA ARG A 43 -1.86 -1.75 17.60
C ARG A 43 -1.74 -3.13 18.23
N ILE A 44 -1.45 -4.13 17.43
CA ILE A 44 -1.28 -5.52 17.92
C ILE A 44 -0.08 -5.59 18.86
N GLU A 45 1.02 -4.95 18.51
CA GLU A 45 2.21 -4.90 19.37
C GLU A 45 1.91 -4.25 20.71
N GLN A 46 1.16 -3.15 20.71
CA GLN A 46 0.76 -2.48 21.93
C GLN A 46 -0.16 -3.34 22.79
N ASP A 47 -1.10 -4.03 22.15
CA ASP A 47 -2.00 -4.96 22.83
C ASP A 47 -1.20 -6.11 23.47
N ASN A 48 -0.21 -6.62 22.77
CA ASN A 48 0.66 -7.68 23.29
C ASN A 48 1.48 -7.21 24.50
N VAL A 49 2.00 -6.00 24.46
CA VAL A 49 2.71 -5.42 25.61
C VAL A 49 1.76 -5.32 26.81
N GLY A 50 0.53 -4.89 26.58
CA GLY A 50 -0.49 -4.83 27.63
C GLY A 50 -0.76 -6.19 28.24
N LEU A 51 -0.87 -7.22 27.39
CA LEU A 51 -1.09 -8.59 27.85
C LEU A 51 0.11 -9.15 28.61
N GLU A 52 1.33 -8.85 28.18
CA GLU A 52 2.55 -9.23 28.92
C GLU A 52 2.59 -8.60 30.30
N ASN A 53 2.22 -7.33 30.39
CA ASN A 53 2.13 -6.62 31.68
C ASN A 53 1.07 -7.27 32.59
N THR A 54 -0.07 -7.66 32.02
CA THR A 54 -1.13 -8.34 32.75
C THR A 54 -0.64 -9.67 33.30
N ILE A 55 0.08 -10.45 32.50
CA ILE A 55 0.68 -11.71 32.92
C ILE A 55 1.64 -11.47 34.11
N GLY A 56 2.49 -10.44 33.99
CA GLY A 56 3.42 -10.10 35.06
C GLY A 56 2.72 -9.73 36.36
N GLU A 57 1.63 -8.97 36.29
CA GLU A 57 0.83 -8.60 37.47
C GLU A 57 0.14 -9.81 38.10
N LEU A 58 -0.42 -10.70 37.27
CA LEU A 58 -1.04 -11.93 37.75
C LEU A 58 -0.04 -12.82 38.49
N LEU A 59 1.16 -12.95 37.95
CA LEU A 59 2.22 -13.73 38.58
C LEU A 59 2.69 -13.13 39.90
N LYS A 60 2.70 -11.82 40.00
CA LYS A 60 3.05 -11.13 41.30
C LYS A 60 1.96 -11.29 42.34
N GLY A 61 0.70 -11.38 41.90
CA GLY A 61 -0.44 -11.55 42.80
C GLY A 61 -0.55 -12.91 43.45
N PHE A 62 0.17 -13.86 42.86
CA PHE A 62 0.22 -15.21 43.40
C PHE A 62 1.57 -15.53 44.04
#